data_06c6aa74e317022813fb3bfc5441f1bf
#
_entry.id   06c6aa74e317022813fb3bfc5441f1bf
#
_cell.length_a   1.000
_cell.length_b   1.000
_cell.length_c   1.000
_cell.angle_alpha   90.00
_cell.angle_beta   90.00
_cell.angle_gamma   90.00
#
_symmetry.space_group_name_H-M   'P 1'
#
loop_
_entity.id
_entity.type
_entity.pdbx_description
1 polymer ?
#
loop_
_entity_poly.entity_id
_entity_poly.type
_entity_poly.pdbx_seq_one_letter_code
_entity_poly.pdbx_strand_id
1 'polypeptide(L)'
;MSDPNKKLTLSVVLPVYNEESSVAGLLRRVAESPCVNEMIIIDDCSTDNSVSVVQQTIESLRSAYPEIKVEFLQHDKNFGKGKALRTGFTHTTCDVVVVQDADLEYDPEEYPHLMKPISDGKADVVYGSRFLGGPHRVLYFWHYFGNKMLTLMSNMFSNLNLTDMETCYKMFRREVLEKIEFKSNRFGFEPEFTAKVSKAGFRIYEIPISYHGRTYDEGKKI
;
A
#
# COMPACT_ATOMS: atom_id res chain seq x y z
N MET A 1 26.79 -0.77 -7.97
CA MET A 1 26.21 -2.03 -8.50
C MET A 1 25.72 -2.81 -7.32
N SER A 2 24.42 -3.04 -7.21
CA SER A 2 23.82 -3.83 -6.12
C SER A 2 24.20 -5.31 -6.31
N ASP A 3 24.58 -5.98 -5.23
CA ASP A 3 24.84 -7.42 -5.20
C ASP A 3 23.56 -8.16 -5.68
N PRO A 4 23.63 -8.95 -6.78
CA PRO A 4 22.49 -9.66 -7.32
C PRO A 4 21.94 -10.75 -6.39
N ASN A 5 22.67 -11.10 -5.32
CA ASN A 5 22.26 -12.09 -4.31
C ASN A 5 21.72 -11.45 -3.01
N LYS A 6 21.69 -10.12 -2.88
CA LYS A 6 21.13 -9.48 -1.68
C LYS A 6 19.62 -9.69 -1.66
N LYS A 7 19.11 -10.44 -0.67
CA LYS A 7 17.67 -10.52 -0.40
C LYS A 7 17.18 -9.13 0.02
N LEU A 8 16.26 -8.54 -0.76
CA LEU A 8 15.65 -7.25 -0.44
C LEU A 8 14.76 -7.37 0.79
N THR A 9 14.77 -6.35 1.62
CA THR A 9 13.91 -6.22 2.79
C THR A 9 12.69 -5.34 2.48
N LEU A 10 11.54 -5.61 3.14
CA LEU A 10 10.26 -4.96 2.89
C LEU A 10 9.71 -4.26 4.12
N SER A 11 9.43 -2.96 4.01
CA SER A 11 8.59 -2.20 4.93
C SER A 11 7.16 -2.13 4.41
N VAL A 12 6.19 -2.51 5.23
CA VAL A 12 4.75 -2.36 4.95
C VAL A 12 4.23 -1.14 5.71
N VAL A 13 3.65 -0.16 5.00
CA VAL A 13 3.06 1.05 5.56
C VAL A 13 1.55 0.92 5.55
N LEU A 14 0.93 0.94 6.74
CA LEU A 14 -0.48 0.65 6.96
C LEU A 14 -1.20 1.86 7.58
N PRO A 15 -1.86 2.71 6.78
CA PRO A 15 -2.74 3.74 7.31
C PRO A 15 -4.04 3.08 7.83
N VAL A 16 -4.44 3.43 9.04
CA VAL A 16 -5.63 2.91 9.72
C VAL A 16 -6.55 4.07 10.09
N TYR A 17 -7.85 3.95 9.77
CA TYR A 17 -8.89 4.86 10.23
C TYR A 17 -10.25 4.16 10.30
N ASN A 18 -10.74 3.91 11.52
CA ASN A 18 -12.00 3.23 11.79
C ASN A 18 -12.12 1.87 11.09
N GLU A 19 -11.19 0.96 11.37
CA GLU A 19 -11.12 -0.39 10.80
C GLU A 19 -11.06 -1.47 11.91
N GLU A 20 -11.79 -1.29 13.03
CA GLU A 20 -11.78 -2.20 14.18
C GLU A 20 -12.10 -3.66 13.81
N SER A 21 -12.92 -3.87 12.78
CA SER A 21 -13.35 -5.20 12.35
C SER A 21 -12.36 -5.94 11.46
N SER A 22 -11.49 -5.21 10.76
CA SER A 22 -10.59 -5.76 9.71
C SER A 22 -9.12 -5.75 10.11
N VAL A 23 -8.69 -4.74 10.88
CA VAL A 23 -7.28 -4.47 11.12
C VAL A 23 -6.52 -5.62 11.79
N ALA A 24 -7.11 -6.32 12.76
CA ALA A 24 -6.44 -7.45 13.42
C ALA A 24 -6.17 -8.61 12.45
N GLY A 25 -7.14 -8.94 11.59
CA GLY A 25 -6.99 -9.98 10.57
C GLY A 25 -5.92 -9.60 9.55
N LEU A 26 -5.92 -8.36 9.10
CA LEU A 26 -4.93 -7.86 8.17
C LEU A 26 -3.51 -7.91 8.75
N LEU A 27 -3.30 -7.40 9.95
CA LEU A 27 -1.96 -7.36 10.56
C LEU A 27 -1.34 -8.75 10.68
N ARG A 28 -2.17 -9.77 11.01
CA ARG A 28 -1.72 -11.17 11.03
C ARG A 28 -1.32 -11.66 9.64
N ARG A 29 -2.16 -11.44 8.62
CA ARG A 29 -1.85 -11.83 7.22
C ARG A 29 -0.59 -11.13 6.70
N VAL A 30 -0.37 -9.87 7.06
CA VAL A 30 0.86 -9.15 6.70
C VAL A 30 2.07 -9.80 7.36
N ALA A 31 1.98 -10.16 8.66
CA ALA A 31 3.08 -10.80 9.38
C ALA A 31 3.37 -12.23 8.89
N GLU A 32 2.39 -12.94 8.36
CA GLU A 32 2.54 -14.28 7.77
C GLU A 32 3.29 -14.25 6.43
N SER A 33 3.38 -13.10 5.76
CA SER A 33 4.06 -12.98 4.47
C SER A 33 5.59 -13.07 4.63
N PRO A 34 6.26 -14.00 3.89
CA PRO A 34 7.67 -14.34 4.13
C PRO A 34 8.67 -13.26 3.72
N CYS A 35 8.22 -12.18 3.10
CA CYS A 35 9.09 -11.08 2.68
C CYS A 35 9.00 -9.83 3.58
N VAL A 36 8.12 -9.83 4.58
CA VAL A 36 7.93 -8.68 5.48
C VAL A 36 9.00 -8.67 6.56
N ASN A 37 9.67 -7.52 6.72
CA ASN A 37 10.68 -7.28 7.73
C ASN A 37 10.27 -6.17 8.70
N GLU A 38 9.39 -5.25 8.24
CA GLU A 38 8.98 -4.09 9.01
C GLU A 38 7.51 -3.75 8.71
N MET A 39 6.75 -3.47 9.75
CA MET A 39 5.37 -3.00 9.69
C MET A 39 5.28 -1.65 10.39
N ILE A 40 4.84 -0.62 9.66
CA ILE A 40 4.63 0.72 10.20
C ILE A 40 3.15 1.03 10.10
N ILE A 41 2.49 1.05 11.25
CA ILE A 41 1.04 1.21 11.38
C ILE A 41 0.77 2.63 11.85
N ILE A 42 -0.06 3.38 11.13
CA ILE A 42 -0.39 4.76 11.43
C ILE A 42 -1.89 4.90 11.62
N ASP A 43 -2.32 5.08 12.86
CA ASP A 43 -3.71 5.43 13.17
C ASP A 43 -3.95 6.92 12.92
N ASP A 44 -4.87 7.23 12.03
CA ASP A 44 -5.22 8.62 11.68
C ASP A 44 -6.37 9.15 12.54
N CYS A 45 -6.23 9.00 13.86
CA CYS A 45 -7.20 9.42 14.88
C CYS A 45 -8.54 8.68 14.74
N SER A 46 -8.52 7.35 14.78
CA SER A 46 -9.74 6.52 14.79
C SER A 46 -10.64 6.86 15.99
N THR A 47 -11.95 6.80 15.76
CA THR A 47 -13.00 7.08 16.77
C THR A 47 -13.70 5.82 17.26
N ASP A 48 -13.38 4.66 16.68
CA ASP A 48 -13.81 3.32 17.08
C ASP A 48 -12.73 2.62 17.92
N ASN A 49 -12.82 1.30 18.09
CA ASN A 49 -11.85 0.52 18.87
C ASN A 49 -10.57 0.15 18.10
N SER A 50 -10.33 0.69 16.89
CA SER A 50 -9.17 0.35 16.06
C SER A 50 -7.84 0.42 16.81
N VAL A 51 -7.61 1.50 17.57
CA VAL A 51 -6.37 1.69 18.35
C VAL A 51 -6.13 0.56 19.34
N SER A 52 -7.15 0.20 20.12
CA SER A 52 -7.06 -0.89 21.11
C SER A 52 -6.81 -2.24 20.42
N VAL A 53 -7.50 -2.51 19.31
CA VAL A 53 -7.36 -3.74 18.52
C VAL A 53 -5.95 -3.84 17.93
N VAL A 54 -5.41 -2.75 17.39
CA VAL A 54 -4.03 -2.69 16.87
C VAL A 54 -3.01 -2.99 17.96
N GLN A 55 -3.10 -2.32 19.13
CA GLN A 55 -2.16 -2.50 20.22
C GLN A 55 -2.14 -3.95 20.73
N GLN A 56 -3.31 -4.56 20.97
CA GLN A 56 -3.43 -5.96 21.38
C GLN A 56 -2.87 -6.92 20.33
N THR A 57 -3.11 -6.62 19.05
CA THR A 57 -2.59 -7.44 17.95
C THR A 57 -1.07 -7.36 17.87
N ILE A 58 -0.49 -6.18 18.02
CA ILE A 58 0.97 -5.98 18.02
C ILE A 58 1.65 -6.80 19.14
N GLU A 59 1.08 -6.86 20.34
CA GLU A 59 1.63 -7.67 21.43
C GLU A 59 1.72 -9.15 21.05
N SER A 60 0.66 -9.68 20.43
CA SER A 60 0.65 -11.06 19.94
C SER A 60 1.64 -11.30 18.79
N LEU A 61 1.76 -10.34 17.86
CA LEU A 61 2.69 -10.41 16.73
C LEU A 61 4.15 -10.39 17.17
N ARG A 62 4.51 -9.54 18.12
CA ARG A 62 5.88 -9.50 18.68
C ARG A 62 6.33 -10.82 19.30
N SER A 63 5.38 -11.58 19.85
CA SER A 63 5.66 -12.90 20.40
C SER A 63 5.78 -13.98 19.32
N ALA A 64 4.94 -13.91 18.28
CA ALA A 64 4.87 -14.91 17.22
C ALA A 64 5.92 -14.69 16.12
N TYR A 65 6.27 -13.42 15.83
CA TYR A 65 7.18 -13.00 14.75
C TYR A 65 8.22 -11.99 15.29
N PRO A 66 9.13 -12.41 16.18
CA PRO A 66 10.10 -11.51 16.82
C PRO A 66 11.09 -10.87 15.84
N GLU A 67 11.22 -11.44 14.63
CA GLU A 67 12.07 -10.91 13.56
C GLU A 67 11.45 -9.72 12.82
N ILE A 68 10.14 -9.51 12.92
CA ILE A 68 9.45 -8.39 12.27
C ILE A 68 9.46 -7.18 13.20
N LYS A 69 10.08 -6.08 12.73
CA LYS A 69 9.99 -4.81 13.45
C LYS A 69 8.59 -4.21 13.28
N VAL A 70 7.87 -3.98 14.39
CA VAL A 70 6.53 -3.38 14.38
C VAL A 70 6.56 -2.05 15.11
N GLU A 71 6.19 -0.99 14.39
CA GLU A 71 6.06 0.37 14.92
C GLU A 71 4.61 0.85 14.78
N PHE A 72 4.07 1.47 15.83
CA PHE A 72 2.73 2.04 15.86
C PHE A 72 2.78 3.52 16.18
N LEU A 73 2.18 4.32 15.31
CA LEU A 73 2.10 5.78 15.39
C LEU A 73 0.63 6.19 15.42
N GLN A 74 0.32 7.24 16.15
CA GLN A 74 -1.03 7.77 16.24
C GLN A 74 -1.03 9.27 16.00
N HIS A 75 -1.91 9.75 15.13
CA HIS A 75 -2.16 11.17 14.91
C HIS A 75 -3.11 11.74 15.97
N ASP A 76 -2.95 13.00 16.29
CA ASP A 76 -3.80 13.75 17.24
C ASP A 76 -5.16 14.17 16.66
N LYS A 77 -5.28 14.15 15.33
CA LYS A 77 -6.52 14.38 14.57
C LYS A 77 -6.48 13.70 13.22
N ASN A 78 -7.63 13.52 12.59
CA ASN A 78 -7.73 12.97 11.25
C ASN A 78 -7.16 13.96 10.21
N PHE A 79 -6.02 13.60 9.62
CA PHE A 79 -5.37 14.35 8.55
C PHE A 79 -5.62 13.77 7.17
N GLY A 80 -6.10 12.52 7.09
CA GLY A 80 -6.35 11.75 5.89
C GLY A 80 -5.21 10.82 5.47
N LYS A 81 -5.55 9.84 4.61
CA LYS A 81 -4.66 8.74 4.16
C LYS A 81 -3.30 9.23 3.69
N GLY A 82 -3.26 10.27 2.84
CA GLY A 82 -2.00 10.78 2.30
C GLY A 82 -1.04 11.28 3.39
N LYS A 83 -1.56 11.92 4.45
CA LYS A 83 -0.72 12.35 5.57
C LYS A 83 -0.26 11.16 6.41
N ALA A 84 -1.12 10.17 6.65
CA ALA A 84 -0.74 8.94 7.36
C ALA A 84 0.38 8.21 6.62
N LEU A 85 0.27 8.06 5.29
CA LEU A 85 1.33 7.49 4.46
C LEU A 85 2.63 8.27 4.55
N ARG A 86 2.57 9.61 4.45
CA ARG A 86 3.77 10.47 4.58
C ARG A 86 4.43 10.30 5.95
N THR A 87 3.64 10.22 7.02
CA THR A 87 4.17 9.91 8.36
C THR A 87 4.85 8.55 8.36
N GLY A 88 4.20 7.50 7.84
CA GLY A 88 4.77 6.16 7.78
C GLY A 88 6.04 6.07 6.96
N PHE A 89 6.10 6.75 5.80
CA PHE A 89 7.28 6.74 4.94
C PHE A 89 8.54 7.28 5.63
N THR A 90 8.42 8.23 6.55
CA THR A 90 9.59 8.75 7.29
C THR A 90 10.16 7.75 8.29
N HIS A 91 9.43 6.68 8.61
CA HIS A 91 9.85 5.63 9.54
C HIS A 91 10.33 4.35 8.84
N THR A 92 10.21 4.26 7.49
CA THR A 92 10.67 3.09 6.74
C THR A 92 12.18 2.95 6.73
N THR A 93 12.69 1.73 6.99
CA THR A 93 14.13 1.45 7.03
C THR A 93 14.58 0.39 6.02
N CYS A 94 13.65 -0.38 5.45
CA CYS A 94 13.94 -1.45 4.50
C CYS A 94 14.27 -0.95 3.07
N ASP A 95 14.76 -1.86 2.22
CA ASP A 95 15.14 -1.56 0.82
C ASP A 95 13.92 -1.21 -0.06
N VAL A 96 12.76 -1.80 0.24
CA VAL A 96 11.50 -1.69 -0.52
C VAL A 96 10.38 -1.30 0.44
N VAL A 97 9.42 -0.55 -0.07
CA VAL A 97 8.23 -0.10 0.66
C VAL A 97 6.98 -0.51 -0.11
N VAL A 98 5.96 -0.99 0.58
CA VAL A 98 4.61 -1.21 0.04
C VAL A 98 3.56 -0.48 0.86
N VAL A 99 2.56 0.06 0.20
CA VAL A 99 1.36 0.62 0.84
C VAL A 99 0.32 -0.49 0.96
N GLN A 100 -0.28 -0.64 2.15
CA GLN A 100 -1.33 -1.62 2.45
C GLN A 100 -2.51 -0.93 3.13
N ASP A 101 -3.68 -0.94 2.50
CA ASP A 101 -4.92 -0.47 3.12
C ASP A 101 -5.42 -1.47 4.19
N ALA A 102 -6.06 -0.95 5.25
CA ALA A 102 -6.46 -1.75 6.42
C ALA A 102 -7.77 -2.54 6.26
N ASP A 103 -8.35 -2.58 5.06
CA ASP A 103 -9.72 -3.04 4.79
C ASP A 103 -9.87 -4.48 4.29
N LEU A 104 -8.79 -5.26 4.19
CA LEU A 104 -8.74 -6.64 3.69
C LEU A 104 -9.14 -6.81 2.20
N GLU A 105 -9.30 -5.73 1.44
CA GLU A 105 -9.62 -5.83 0.02
C GLU A 105 -8.41 -6.31 -0.82
N TYR A 106 -7.20 -6.06 -0.32
CA TYR A 106 -5.92 -6.44 -0.92
C TYR A 106 -5.24 -7.55 -0.13
N ASP A 107 -4.63 -8.50 -0.84
CA ASP A 107 -4.04 -9.69 -0.24
C ASP A 107 -2.52 -9.58 -0.04
N PRO A 108 -1.99 -9.66 1.19
CA PRO A 108 -0.55 -9.69 1.45
C PRO A 108 0.20 -10.88 0.81
N GLU A 109 -0.48 -11.93 0.39
CA GLU A 109 0.12 -13.03 -0.38
C GLU A 109 0.67 -12.57 -1.74
N GLU A 110 0.22 -11.42 -2.26
CA GLU A 110 0.71 -10.84 -3.50
C GLU A 110 2.07 -10.12 -3.38
N TYR A 111 2.58 -9.87 -2.15
CA TYR A 111 3.84 -9.15 -1.98
C TYR A 111 5.04 -9.78 -2.70
N PRO A 112 5.25 -11.11 -2.72
CA PRO A 112 6.34 -11.71 -3.48
C PRO A 112 6.24 -11.43 -4.99
N HIS A 113 5.02 -11.41 -5.54
CA HIS A 113 4.78 -11.09 -6.95
C HIS A 113 5.11 -9.62 -7.25
N LEU A 114 4.64 -8.70 -6.40
CA LEU A 114 4.95 -7.27 -6.50
C LEU A 114 6.45 -6.99 -6.39
N MET A 115 7.16 -7.72 -5.51
CA MET A 115 8.58 -7.55 -5.28
C MET A 115 9.44 -8.07 -6.44
N LYS A 116 8.96 -9.05 -7.19
CA LYS A 116 9.76 -9.74 -8.20
C LYS A 116 10.35 -8.79 -9.27
N PRO A 117 9.63 -7.87 -9.93
CA PRO A 117 10.23 -6.96 -10.89
C PRO A 117 11.31 -6.04 -10.28
N ILE A 118 11.18 -5.70 -8.98
CA ILE A 118 12.17 -4.89 -8.26
C ILE A 118 13.42 -5.72 -7.97
N SER A 119 13.26 -6.95 -7.48
CA SER A 119 14.39 -7.84 -7.18
C SER A 119 15.13 -8.27 -8.45
N ASP A 120 14.43 -8.45 -9.57
CA ASP A 120 15.03 -8.72 -10.90
C ASP A 120 15.77 -7.48 -11.46
N GLY A 121 15.73 -6.31 -10.77
CA GLY A 121 16.37 -5.08 -11.23
C GLY A 121 15.68 -4.41 -12.42
N LYS A 122 14.45 -4.83 -12.77
CA LYS A 122 13.69 -4.32 -13.92
C LYS A 122 12.89 -3.08 -13.58
N ALA A 123 12.36 -3.00 -12.35
CA ALA A 123 11.48 -1.93 -11.88
C ALA A 123 12.06 -1.20 -10.66
N ASP A 124 11.68 0.06 -10.54
CA ASP A 124 11.88 0.87 -9.33
C ASP A 124 10.55 1.03 -8.58
N VAL A 125 9.43 0.98 -9.33
CA VAL A 125 8.05 1.09 -8.83
C VAL A 125 7.19 0.02 -9.50
N VAL A 126 6.34 -0.67 -8.73
CA VAL A 126 5.40 -1.68 -9.20
C VAL A 126 4.00 -1.36 -8.71
N TYR A 127 3.04 -1.34 -9.63
CA TYR A 127 1.60 -1.20 -9.37
C TYR A 127 0.94 -2.57 -9.42
N GLY A 128 0.12 -2.88 -8.41
CA GLY A 128 -0.76 -4.05 -8.47
C GLY A 128 -2.09 -3.67 -9.08
N SER A 129 -2.34 -4.04 -10.33
CA SER A 129 -3.57 -3.69 -11.03
C SER A 129 -4.70 -4.67 -10.76
N ARG A 130 -5.87 -4.15 -10.42
CA ARG A 130 -7.14 -4.90 -10.30
C ARG A 130 -7.77 -5.22 -11.66
N PHE A 131 -7.26 -4.63 -12.75
CA PHE A 131 -7.87 -4.67 -14.08
C PHE A 131 -6.97 -5.25 -15.18
N LEU A 132 -5.75 -5.64 -14.86
CA LEU A 132 -4.79 -6.19 -15.83
C LEU A 132 -5.04 -7.68 -16.17
N GLY A 133 -5.90 -8.34 -15.44
CA GLY A 133 -6.23 -9.74 -15.58
C GLY A 133 -6.17 -10.48 -14.24
N GLY A 134 -6.57 -11.74 -14.24
CA GLY A 134 -6.68 -12.54 -13.03
C GLY A 134 -8.08 -12.51 -12.40
N PRO A 135 -8.35 -13.37 -11.42
CA PRO A 135 -9.65 -13.43 -10.76
C PRO A 135 -9.90 -12.15 -9.96
N HIS A 136 -11.06 -11.52 -10.15
CA HIS A 136 -11.49 -10.41 -9.34
C HIS A 136 -13.00 -10.47 -9.11
N ARG A 137 -13.46 -9.93 -7.99
CA ARG A 137 -14.88 -9.81 -7.70
C ARG A 137 -15.51 -8.74 -8.60
N VAL A 138 -16.51 -9.12 -9.40
CA VAL A 138 -17.29 -8.16 -10.21
C VAL A 138 -18.18 -7.35 -9.29
N LEU A 139 -18.02 -6.03 -9.32
CA LEU A 139 -18.75 -5.10 -8.47
C LEU A 139 -19.42 -3.98 -9.30
N TYR A 140 -19.39 -2.77 -8.81
CA TYR A 140 -20.19 -1.65 -9.32
C TYR A 140 -19.61 -1.04 -10.58
N PHE A 141 -20.44 -0.94 -11.64
CA PHE A 141 -20.07 -0.33 -12.92
C PHE A 141 -19.56 1.11 -12.78
N TRP A 142 -20.24 1.96 -12.00
CA TRP A 142 -19.86 3.37 -11.86
C TRP A 142 -18.53 3.57 -11.16
N HIS A 143 -18.18 2.73 -10.19
CA HIS A 143 -16.84 2.74 -9.56
C HIS A 143 -15.76 2.35 -10.56
N TYR A 144 -16.02 1.31 -11.38
CA TYR A 144 -15.09 0.91 -12.44
C TYR A 144 -14.92 2.04 -13.46
N PHE A 145 -16.03 2.65 -13.93
CA PHE A 145 -16.01 3.74 -14.90
C PHE A 145 -15.22 4.95 -14.36
N GLY A 146 -15.52 5.39 -13.13
CA GLY A 146 -14.81 6.49 -12.48
C GLY A 146 -13.30 6.23 -12.37
N ASN A 147 -12.92 5.02 -11.95
CA ASN A 147 -11.53 4.61 -11.86
C ASN A 147 -10.82 4.64 -13.24
N LYS A 148 -11.48 4.12 -14.27
CA LYS A 148 -10.95 4.18 -15.65
C LYS A 148 -10.77 5.60 -16.17
N MET A 149 -11.72 6.50 -15.86
CA MET A 149 -11.60 7.92 -16.24
C MET A 149 -10.43 8.60 -15.52
N LEU A 150 -10.25 8.38 -14.22
CA LEU A 150 -9.13 8.92 -13.45
C LEU A 150 -7.80 8.37 -13.96
N THR A 151 -7.73 7.08 -14.24
CA THR A 151 -6.54 6.43 -14.81
C THR A 151 -6.22 7.01 -16.19
N LEU A 152 -7.22 7.19 -17.07
CA LEU A 152 -7.03 7.79 -18.39
C LEU A 152 -6.45 9.21 -18.28
N MET A 153 -7.04 10.05 -17.43
CA MET A 153 -6.53 11.41 -17.21
C MET A 153 -5.09 11.41 -16.68
N SER A 154 -4.81 10.57 -15.68
CA SER A 154 -3.47 10.41 -15.14
C SER A 154 -2.46 10.00 -16.22
N ASN A 155 -2.81 9.02 -17.05
CA ASN A 155 -1.97 8.54 -18.15
C ASN A 155 -1.68 9.66 -19.17
N MET A 156 -2.69 10.47 -19.52
CA MET A 156 -2.50 11.60 -20.44
C MET A 156 -1.51 12.64 -19.92
N PHE A 157 -1.57 12.97 -18.62
CA PHE A 157 -0.69 13.98 -18.02
C PHE A 157 0.71 13.44 -17.64
N SER A 158 0.82 12.15 -17.37
CA SER A 158 2.09 11.52 -16.97
C SER A 158 2.79 10.79 -18.12
N ASN A 159 2.17 10.70 -19.30
CA ASN A 159 2.63 9.92 -20.45
C ASN A 159 2.91 8.45 -20.10
N LEU A 160 1.98 7.84 -19.35
CA LEU A 160 2.02 6.43 -18.95
C LEU A 160 0.87 5.67 -19.61
N ASN A 161 0.87 4.35 -19.50
CA ASN A 161 -0.18 3.46 -19.98
C ASN A 161 -0.67 2.48 -18.90
N LEU A 162 -0.79 2.97 -17.66
CA LEU A 162 -1.31 2.18 -16.54
C LEU A 162 -2.75 1.75 -16.80
N THR A 163 -3.13 0.59 -16.27
CA THR A 163 -4.52 0.10 -16.30
C THR A 163 -5.29 0.46 -15.03
N ASP A 164 -4.59 0.73 -13.91
CA ASP A 164 -5.17 1.02 -12.60
C ASP A 164 -4.29 1.98 -11.77
N MET A 165 -4.43 3.28 -11.98
CA MET A 165 -3.68 4.30 -11.24
C MET A 165 -4.12 4.39 -9.77
N GLU A 166 -5.41 4.18 -9.50
CA GLU A 166 -6.02 4.32 -8.16
C GLU A 166 -5.78 3.10 -7.23
N THR A 167 -5.05 2.07 -7.69
CA THR A 167 -4.74 0.92 -6.84
C THR A 167 -3.99 1.34 -5.57
N CYS A 168 -4.34 0.74 -4.43
CA CYS A 168 -3.56 0.90 -3.20
C CYS A 168 -2.17 0.26 -3.34
N TYR A 169 -2.09 -0.93 -3.95
CA TYR A 169 -0.83 -1.65 -4.08
C TYR A 169 0.17 -0.93 -4.97
N LYS A 170 0.97 -0.10 -4.31
CA LYS A 170 2.17 0.53 -4.87
C LYS A 170 3.37 0.04 -4.06
N MET A 171 4.21 -0.78 -4.69
CA MET A 171 5.47 -1.24 -4.12
C MET A 171 6.62 -0.54 -4.83
N PHE A 172 7.59 -0.03 -4.07
CA PHE A 172 8.67 0.77 -4.66
C PHE A 172 9.95 0.72 -3.84
N ARG A 173 11.08 0.97 -4.47
CA ARG A 173 12.37 1.12 -3.79
C ARG A 173 12.32 2.31 -2.85
N ARG A 174 12.89 2.19 -1.65
CA ARG A 174 12.94 3.29 -0.67
C ARG A 174 13.61 4.56 -1.24
N GLU A 175 14.54 4.40 -2.19
CA GLU A 175 15.18 5.52 -2.91
C GLU A 175 14.16 6.48 -3.58
N VAL A 176 12.96 6.02 -3.87
CA VAL A 176 11.87 6.87 -4.39
C VAL A 176 11.51 7.95 -3.39
N LEU A 177 11.50 7.63 -2.09
CA LEU A 177 11.19 8.59 -1.01
C LEU A 177 12.27 9.67 -0.86
N GLU A 178 13.50 9.39 -1.27
CA GLU A 178 14.61 10.35 -1.22
C GLU A 178 14.52 11.39 -2.34
N LYS A 179 13.87 11.02 -3.47
CA LYS A 179 13.76 11.88 -4.66
C LYS A 179 12.41 12.58 -4.79
N ILE A 180 11.40 12.11 -4.05
CA ILE A 180 10.04 12.61 -4.18
C ILE A 180 9.50 13.05 -2.82
N GLU A 181 9.12 14.33 -2.73
CA GLU A 181 8.37 14.86 -1.59
C GLU A 181 6.87 14.80 -1.86
N PHE A 182 6.10 14.08 -1.06
CA PHE A 182 4.64 14.03 -1.14
C PHE A 182 3.99 15.16 -0.34
N LYS A 183 2.92 15.78 -0.89
CA LYS A 183 2.23 16.92 -0.28
C LYS A 183 0.77 16.64 0.06
N SER A 184 0.13 15.75 -0.69
CA SER A 184 -1.28 15.41 -0.49
C SER A 184 -1.54 14.82 0.89
N ASN A 185 -2.62 15.25 1.51
CA ASN A 185 -3.00 14.81 2.86
C ASN A 185 -4.14 13.78 2.83
N ARG A 186 -5.03 13.81 1.82
CA ARG A 186 -6.21 12.96 1.70
C ARG A 186 -6.09 12.02 0.50
N PHE A 187 -7.13 11.89 -0.31
CA PHE A 187 -7.23 10.98 -1.47
C PHE A 187 -6.46 11.43 -2.73
N GLY A 188 -5.62 12.44 -2.63
CA GLY A 188 -4.76 12.86 -3.73
C GLY A 188 -3.40 12.15 -3.79
N PHE A 189 -3.17 11.15 -2.92
CA PHE A 189 -1.87 10.45 -2.87
C PHE A 189 -1.61 9.65 -4.15
N GLU A 190 -2.58 8.89 -4.62
CA GLU A 190 -2.43 8.00 -5.77
C GLU A 190 -2.06 8.76 -7.07
N PRO A 191 -2.80 9.82 -7.48
CA PRO A 191 -2.40 10.62 -8.64
C PRO A 191 -1.12 11.44 -8.42
N GLU A 192 -0.88 11.95 -7.20
CA GLU A 192 0.36 12.66 -6.90
C GLU A 192 1.57 11.74 -7.00
N PHE A 193 1.48 10.53 -6.44
CA PHE A 193 2.53 9.52 -6.51
C PHE A 193 2.85 9.22 -7.97
N THR A 194 1.82 8.91 -8.78
CA THR A 194 1.97 8.55 -10.20
C THR A 194 2.62 9.66 -11.01
N ALA A 195 2.15 10.90 -10.86
CA ALA A 195 2.73 12.04 -11.56
C ALA A 195 4.21 12.28 -11.19
N LYS A 196 4.56 12.09 -9.91
CA LYS A 196 5.93 12.35 -9.44
C LYS A 196 6.89 11.24 -9.81
N VAL A 197 6.51 9.97 -9.73
CA VAL A 197 7.39 8.85 -10.14
C VAL A 197 7.63 8.87 -11.64
N SER A 198 6.61 9.21 -12.45
CA SER A 198 6.77 9.41 -13.89
C SER A 198 7.74 10.57 -14.19
N LYS A 199 7.51 11.74 -13.58
CA LYS A 199 8.36 12.93 -13.79
C LYS A 199 9.81 12.70 -13.36
N ALA A 200 10.04 11.90 -12.33
CA ALA A 200 11.37 11.56 -11.85
C ALA A 200 12.08 10.48 -12.71
N GLY A 201 11.39 9.91 -13.71
CA GLY A 201 11.95 8.93 -14.65
C GLY A 201 12.19 7.55 -14.06
N PHE A 202 11.47 7.17 -13.01
CA PHE A 202 11.54 5.82 -12.44
C PHE A 202 10.95 4.79 -13.40
N ARG A 203 11.51 3.58 -13.39
CA ARG A 203 11.01 2.44 -14.17
C ARG A 203 9.78 1.87 -13.48
N ILE A 204 8.63 2.02 -14.12
CA ILE A 204 7.34 1.61 -13.59
C ILE A 204 6.90 0.31 -14.25
N TYR A 205 6.48 -0.66 -13.44
CA TYR A 205 5.87 -1.91 -13.88
C TYR A 205 4.46 -2.02 -13.32
N GLU A 206 3.60 -2.73 -14.01
CA GLU A 206 2.26 -3.07 -13.55
C GLU A 206 2.07 -4.58 -13.64
N ILE A 207 1.54 -5.19 -12.58
CA ILE A 207 1.25 -6.61 -12.53
C ILE A 207 -0.19 -6.85 -12.09
N PRO A 208 -0.84 -7.94 -12.53
CA PRO A 208 -2.16 -8.31 -12.05
C PRO A 208 -2.11 -8.73 -10.58
N ILE A 209 -3.15 -8.37 -9.83
CA ILE A 209 -3.36 -8.82 -8.44
C ILE A 209 -4.78 -9.34 -8.26
N SER A 210 -4.98 -10.17 -7.24
CA SER A 210 -6.31 -10.50 -6.73
C SER A 210 -6.91 -9.30 -5.98
N TYR A 211 -8.24 -9.14 -6.07
CA TYR A 211 -8.94 -8.06 -5.39
C TYR A 211 -10.30 -8.51 -4.89
N HIS A 212 -10.53 -8.36 -3.59
CA HIS A 212 -11.73 -8.79 -2.89
C HIS A 212 -12.56 -7.59 -2.41
N GLY A 213 -12.97 -6.73 -3.35
CA GLY A 213 -13.71 -5.51 -3.02
C GLY A 213 -14.96 -5.79 -2.18
N ARG A 214 -15.20 -4.96 -1.16
CA ARG A 214 -16.38 -5.03 -0.29
C ARG A 214 -17.63 -4.44 -0.96
N THR A 215 -18.81 -4.94 -0.60
CA THR A 215 -20.08 -4.28 -0.89
C THR A 215 -20.37 -3.20 0.16
N TYR A 216 -21.39 -2.38 -0.07
CA TYR A 216 -21.83 -1.37 0.93
C TYR A 216 -22.30 -2.04 2.21
N ASP A 217 -22.95 -3.23 2.13
CA ASP A 217 -23.38 -4.01 3.28
C ASP A 217 -22.22 -4.61 4.05
N GLU A 218 -21.06 -4.82 3.39
CA GLU A 218 -19.79 -5.27 3.97
C GLU A 218 -18.93 -4.10 4.49
N GLY A 219 -19.48 -2.89 4.58
CA GLY A 219 -18.80 -1.72 5.15
C GLY A 219 -17.92 -0.94 4.20
N LYS A 220 -18.17 -1.01 2.86
CA LYS A 220 -17.48 -0.14 1.91
C LYS A 220 -17.79 1.32 2.21
N LYS A 221 -16.73 2.13 2.38
CA LYS A 221 -16.85 3.54 2.76
C LYS A 221 -16.99 4.49 1.56
N ILE A 222 -16.45 4.14 0.40
CA ILE A 222 -16.50 4.94 -0.84
C ILE A 222 -16.51 4.00 -2.05
#